data_29cb908da058429c8511786d22709385
#
_entry.id   29cb908da058429c8511786d22709385
#
_cell.length_a   1.000
_cell.length_b   1.000
_cell.length_c   1.000
_cell.angle_alpha   90.00
_cell.angle_beta   90.00
_cell.angle_gamma   90.00
#
_symmetry.space_group_name_H-M   'P 1'
#
loop_
_entity.id
_entity.type
_entity.pdbx_description
1 polymer ?
#
loop_
_entity_poly.entity_id
_entity_poly.type
_entity_poly.pdbx_seq_one_letter_code
_entity_poly.pdbx_strand_id
1 'polypeptide(L)'
;MVYMRYQKLNKLLHNLQRLADSHNVVVFVTNQVLANPAILFGDPTMPIGGHVLAHQSTYRLYLRKSSGEKRIAKMMDSPNLPSGECVFKVAPEGVRDI
;
A
#
# COMPACT_ATOMS: atom_id res chain seq x y z
N MET A 1 -8.31 16.38 15.53
CA MET A 1 -7.87 15.34 15.77
C MET A 1 -7.93 14.28 14.71
N VAL A 2 -8.17 13.01 15.02
CA VAL A 2 -8.07 11.92 14.02
C VAL A 2 -8.99 12.16 12.83
N TYR A 3 -10.24 12.53 13.07
CA TYR A 3 -11.21 12.79 12.01
C TYR A 3 -10.75 13.89 11.03
N MET A 4 -10.22 14.98 11.58
CA MET A 4 -9.73 16.09 10.76
C MET A 4 -8.51 15.69 9.93
N ARG A 5 -7.64 14.84 10.49
CA ARG A 5 -6.48 14.31 9.77
C ARG A 5 -6.91 13.45 8.58
N TYR A 6 -7.93 12.61 8.77
CA TYR A 6 -8.47 11.78 7.69
C TYR A 6 -9.11 12.61 6.60
N GLN A 7 -9.81 13.68 6.97
CA GLN A 7 -10.38 14.60 5.97
C GLN A 7 -9.29 15.26 5.12
N LYS A 8 -8.21 15.72 5.76
CA LYS A 8 -7.09 16.33 5.05
C LYS A 8 -6.41 15.33 4.12
N LEU A 9 -6.21 14.11 4.58
CA LEU A 9 -5.61 13.04 3.79
C LEU A 9 -6.49 12.71 2.59
N ASN A 10 -7.79 12.57 2.80
CA ASN A 10 -8.74 12.29 1.74
C ASN A 10 -8.71 13.37 0.65
N LYS A 11 -8.70 14.63 1.07
CA LYS A 11 -8.61 15.76 0.13
C LYS A 11 -7.31 15.74 -0.66
N LEU A 12 -6.20 15.47 0.00
CA LEU A 12 -4.89 15.40 -0.64
C LEU A 12 -4.86 14.29 -1.69
N LEU A 13 -5.30 13.10 -1.35
CA LEU A 13 -5.31 11.97 -2.26
C LEU A 13 -6.24 12.20 -3.45
N HIS A 14 -7.39 12.80 -3.20
CA HIS A 14 -8.32 13.14 -4.27
C HIS A 14 -7.70 14.15 -5.25
N ASN A 15 -7.02 15.16 -4.73
CA ASN A 15 -6.34 16.15 -5.55
C ASN A 15 -5.20 15.52 -6.36
N LEU A 16 -4.46 14.58 -5.76
CA LEU A 16 -3.40 13.86 -6.46
C LEU A 16 -3.95 13.00 -7.59
N GLN A 17 -5.10 12.33 -7.39
CA GLN A 17 -5.75 11.57 -8.45
C GLN A 17 -6.16 12.47 -9.62
N ARG A 18 -6.75 13.62 -9.32
CA ARG A 18 -7.14 14.58 -10.35
C ARG A 18 -5.92 15.09 -11.12
N LEU A 19 -4.85 15.35 -10.43
CA LEU A 19 -3.59 15.77 -11.05
C LEU A 19 -3.05 14.69 -11.99
N ALA A 20 -3.07 13.44 -11.52
CA ALA A 20 -2.61 12.32 -12.32
C ALA A 20 -3.42 12.16 -13.61
N ASP A 21 -4.74 12.26 -13.50
CA ASP A 21 -5.64 12.16 -14.66
C ASP A 21 -5.44 13.33 -15.65
N SER A 22 -5.27 14.54 -15.12
CA SER A 22 -5.14 15.74 -15.93
C SER A 22 -3.81 15.80 -16.68
N HIS A 23 -2.74 15.24 -16.12
CA HIS A 23 -1.40 15.37 -16.66
C HIS A 23 -0.83 14.04 -17.17
N ASN A 24 -1.64 12.99 -17.14
CA ASN A 24 -1.23 11.64 -17.58
C ASN A 24 0.05 11.18 -16.87
N VAL A 25 0.07 11.31 -15.56
CA VAL A 25 1.19 10.89 -14.70
C VAL A 25 0.71 9.86 -13.71
N VAL A 26 1.66 9.11 -13.14
CA VAL A 26 1.40 8.14 -12.09
C VAL A 26 1.68 8.78 -10.74
N VAL A 27 0.77 8.58 -9.79
CA VAL A 27 1.00 8.95 -8.40
C VAL A 27 1.28 7.68 -7.60
N PHE A 28 2.44 7.63 -6.99
CA PHE A 28 2.90 6.50 -6.19
C PHE A 28 3.05 6.95 -4.74
N VAL A 29 2.37 6.25 -3.83
CA VAL A 29 2.37 6.61 -2.41
C VAL A 29 2.87 5.43 -1.60
N THR A 30 3.81 5.69 -0.71
CA THR A 30 4.26 4.68 0.25
C THR A 30 3.60 4.94 1.60
N ASN A 31 3.36 3.86 2.33
CA ASN A 31 2.72 3.93 3.63
C ASN A 31 3.31 2.86 4.55
N GLN A 32 3.12 3.05 5.84
CA GLN A 32 3.52 2.09 6.86
C GLN A 32 2.32 1.37 7.43
N VAL A 33 2.56 0.25 8.06
CA VAL A 33 1.54 -0.51 8.77
C VAL A 33 1.81 -0.47 10.25
N LEU A 34 0.74 -0.61 11.02
CA LEU A 34 0.80 -0.73 12.47
C LEU A 34 0.25 -2.08 12.88
N ALA A 35 0.87 -2.68 13.89
CA ALA A 35 0.33 -3.89 14.50
C ALA A 35 -0.96 -3.55 15.25
N ASN A 36 -1.99 -4.40 15.08
CA ASN A 36 -3.23 -4.28 15.82
C ASN A 36 -3.34 -5.46 16.79
N PRO A 37 -3.01 -5.27 18.07
CA PRO A 37 -3.02 -6.37 19.04
C PRO A 37 -4.43 -6.91 19.35
N ALA A 38 -5.48 -6.21 18.93
CA ALA A 38 -6.85 -6.69 19.11
C ALA A 38 -7.21 -7.79 18.13
N ILE A 39 -6.44 -8.00 17.07
CA ILE A 39 -6.67 -9.06 16.09
C ILE A 39 -6.02 -10.34 16.61
N LEU A 40 -6.84 -11.35 16.91
CA LEU A 40 -6.36 -12.65 17.42
C LEU A 40 -6.03 -13.63 16.29
N PHE A 41 -6.66 -13.48 15.14
CA PHE A 41 -6.49 -14.37 14.00
C PHE A 41 -6.16 -13.55 12.76
N GLY A 42 -5.32 -14.11 11.89
CA GLY A 42 -4.89 -13.45 10.67
C GLY A 42 -3.72 -12.50 10.89
N ASP A 43 -3.50 -11.60 9.96
CA ASP A 43 -2.41 -10.64 10.01
C ASP A 43 -2.81 -9.47 10.91
N PRO A 44 -2.09 -9.25 12.03
CA PRO A 44 -2.42 -8.16 12.95
C PRO A 44 -1.99 -6.78 12.47
N THR A 45 -1.35 -6.66 11.31
CA THR A 45 -0.89 -5.37 10.82
C THR A 45 -1.99 -4.64 10.07
N MET A 46 -2.00 -3.30 10.20
CA MET A 46 -2.95 -2.43 9.52
C MET A 46 -2.21 -1.27 8.88
N PRO A 47 -2.60 -0.84 7.67
CA PRO A 47 -2.01 0.35 7.08
C PRO A 47 -2.39 1.60 7.87
N ILE A 48 -1.43 2.51 8.00
CA ILE A 48 -1.69 3.84 8.55
C ILE A 48 -2.56 4.60 7.56
N GLY A 49 -3.57 5.32 8.07
CA GLY A 49 -4.55 6.01 7.23
C GLY A 49 -5.78 5.18 6.91
N GLY A 50 -5.76 3.87 7.21
CA GLY A 50 -6.92 2.99 7.21
C GLY A 50 -7.76 3.05 5.94
N HIS A 51 -9.06 3.26 6.11
CA HIS A 51 -10.02 3.24 5.01
C HIS A 51 -9.83 4.36 3.99
N VAL A 52 -9.27 5.49 4.39
CA VAL A 52 -9.07 6.61 3.47
C VAL A 52 -8.13 6.22 2.33
N LEU A 53 -6.97 5.64 2.68
CA LEU A 53 -6.03 5.18 1.66
C LEU A 53 -6.61 4.03 0.84
N ALA A 54 -7.35 3.12 1.48
CA ALA A 54 -7.98 2.00 0.80
C ALA A 54 -8.99 2.47 -0.26
N HIS A 55 -9.79 3.49 0.05
CA HIS A 55 -10.80 4.00 -0.87
C HIS A 55 -10.21 4.85 -1.99
N GLN A 56 -9.16 5.59 -1.72
CA GLN A 56 -8.58 6.51 -2.70
C GLN A 56 -7.56 5.85 -3.62
N SER A 57 -7.00 4.72 -3.23
CA SER A 57 -5.99 4.04 -4.04
C SER A 57 -6.63 3.10 -5.05
N THR A 58 -6.17 3.17 -6.30
CA THR A 58 -6.62 2.28 -7.37
C THR A 58 -5.97 0.91 -7.23
N TYR A 59 -4.68 0.90 -6.99
CA TYR A 59 -3.90 -0.31 -6.76
C TYR A 59 -3.26 -0.24 -5.39
N ARG A 60 -3.30 -1.34 -4.64
CA ARG A 60 -2.61 -1.43 -3.35
C ARG A 60 -1.75 -2.68 -3.33
N LEU A 61 -0.48 -2.48 -3.01
CA LEU A 61 0.47 -3.57 -2.83
C LEU A 61 0.85 -3.65 -1.36
N TYR A 62 0.78 -4.85 -0.80
CA TYR A 62 1.25 -5.13 0.55
C TYR A 62 2.60 -5.81 0.46
N LEU A 63 3.60 -5.20 1.08
CA LEU A 63 4.97 -5.72 1.07
C LEU A 63 5.31 -6.26 2.45
N ARG A 64 5.86 -7.46 2.50
CA ARG A 64 6.29 -8.06 3.76
C ARG A 64 7.63 -8.76 3.61
N LYS A 65 8.31 -8.91 4.73
CA LYS A 65 9.56 -9.66 4.77
C LYS A 65 9.29 -11.15 4.72
N SER A 66 10.19 -11.86 4.07
CA SER A 66 10.31 -13.30 4.13
C SER A 66 11.68 -13.65 4.73
N SER A 67 12.25 -14.76 4.39
CA SER A 67 13.56 -15.17 4.94
C SER A 67 14.70 -14.41 4.26
N GLY A 68 15.64 -13.91 5.06
CA GLY A 68 16.83 -13.24 4.56
C GLY A 68 16.50 -11.97 3.76
N GLU A 69 17.01 -11.90 2.55
CA GLU A 69 16.80 -10.76 1.66
C GLU A 69 15.49 -10.84 0.88
N LYS A 70 14.74 -11.90 1.02
CA LYS A 70 13.50 -12.12 0.28
C LYS A 70 12.37 -11.26 0.81
N ARG A 71 11.53 -10.80 -0.11
CA ARG A 71 10.34 -10.00 0.18
C ARG A 71 9.18 -10.55 -0.63
N ILE A 72 7.99 -10.38 -0.12
CA ILE A 72 6.76 -10.80 -0.81
C ILE A 72 5.91 -9.58 -1.07
N ALA A 73 5.50 -9.42 -2.33
CA ALA A 73 4.55 -8.38 -2.72
C ALA A 73 3.21 -9.05 -3.04
N LYS A 74 2.17 -8.60 -2.36
CA LYS A 74 0.82 -9.12 -2.55
C LYS A 74 -0.09 -8.02 -3.08
N MET A 75 -0.82 -8.32 -4.16
CA MET A 75 -1.82 -7.41 -4.69
C MET A 75 -3.06 -7.45 -3.79
N MET A 76 -3.32 -6.36 -3.07
CA MET A 76 -4.48 -6.27 -2.17
C MET A 76 -5.72 -5.81 -2.92
N ASP A 77 -5.60 -4.78 -3.74
CA ASP A 77 -6.69 -4.25 -4.54
C ASP A 77 -6.21 -3.94 -5.94
N SER A 78 -7.05 -4.23 -6.91
CA SER A 78 -6.84 -3.85 -8.29
C SER A 78 -8.18 -3.87 -9.02
N PRO A 79 -8.45 -2.92 -9.93
CA PRO A 79 -9.70 -2.91 -10.69
C PRO A 79 -9.77 -3.99 -11.77
N ASN A 80 -8.63 -4.52 -12.22
CA ASN A 80 -8.59 -5.40 -13.39
C ASN A 80 -7.61 -6.56 -13.29
N LEU A 81 -6.82 -6.64 -12.24
CA LEU A 81 -5.84 -7.71 -12.06
C LEU A 81 -6.32 -8.68 -10.98
N PRO A 82 -6.09 -9.99 -11.16
CA PRO A 82 -6.41 -10.94 -10.10
C PRO A 82 -5.50 -10.73 -8.90
N SER A 83 -5.97 -11.17 -7.74
CA SER A 83 -5.11 -11.19 -6.56
C SER A 83 -3.98 -12.20 -6.77
N GLY A 84 -2.80 -11.89 -6.24
CA GLY A 84 -1.65 -12.75 -6.39
C GLY A 84 -0.49 -12.22 -5.58
N GLU A 85 0.55 -13.04 -5.50
CA GLU A 85 1.78 -12.70 -4.80
C GLU A 85 2.98 -12.96 -5.69
N CYS A 86 4.03 -12.19 -5.50
CA CYS A 86 5.33 -12.51 -6.08
C CYS A 86 6.41 -12.37 -5.03
N VAL A 87 7.50 -13.12 -5.22
CA VAL A 87 8.66 -13.08 -4.32
C VAL A 87 9.80 -12.44 -5.09
N PHE A 88 10.48 -11.51 -4.43
CA PHE A 88 11.66 -10.84 -4.97
C PHE A 88 12.70 -10.71 -3.87
N LYS A 89 13.89 -10.25 -4.19
CA LYS A 89 14.92 -9.99 -3.19
C LYS A 89 15.40 -8.56 -3.25
N VAL A 90 15.82 -8.07 -2.09
CA VAL A 90 16.49 -6.78 -1.96
C VAL A 90 17.96 -7.08 -1.68
N ALA A 91 18.81 -6.76 -2.64
CA ALA A 91 20.24 -7.01 -2.58
C ALA A 91 20.99 -5.67 -2.62
N PRO A 92 22.31 -5.67 -2.34
CA PRO A 92 23.08 -4.42 -2.43
C PRO A 92 22.99 -3.73 -3.79
N GLU A 93 22.82 -4.49 -4.86
CA GLU A 93 22.66 -3.95 -6.21
C GLU A 93 21.21 -3.54 -6.53
N GLY A 94 20.28 -3.70 -5.61
CA GLY A 94 18.89 -3.27 -5.77
C GLY A 94 17.89 -4.41 -5.70
N VAL A 95 16.71 -4.18 -6.24
CA VAL A 95 15.63 -5.17 -6.29
C VAL A 95 15.91 -6.13 -7.45
N ARG A 96 15.85 -7.43 -7.16
CA ARG A 96 16.18 -8.48 -8.12
C ARG A 96 15.21 -9.65 -8.03
N ASP A 97 15.14 -10.43 -9.10
CA ASP A 97 14.48 -11.73 -9.06
C ASP A 97 15.22 -12.70 -8.15
N ILE A 98 14.49 -13.69 -7.70
CA ILE A 98 15.07 -14.74 -6.86
C ILE A 98 15.90 -15.69 -7.72
#